data_90c79965b5cfaee1101455767e190997
#
_entry.id   90c79965b5cfaee1101455767e190997
#
_cell.length_a   1.000
_cell.length_b   1.000
_cell.length_c   1.000
_cell.angle_alpha   90.00
_cell.angle_beta   90.00
_cell.angle_gamma   90.00
#
_symmetry.space_group_name_H-M   'P 1'
#
loop_
_entity.id
_entity.type
_entity.pdbx_description
1 polymer ?
#
loop_
_entity_poly.entity_id
_entity_poly.type
_entity_poly.pdbx_seq_one_letter_code
_entity_poly.pdbx_strand_id
1 'polypeptide(L)'
;DLQDEDYESAIGMVHSRFSTNTAPSWNRAHPNRLILHNGEINTIRGNADTMLAREETIGSQVLKDDMTKILPVINQGGSDSAMLDNALEFMVMNGMDLPLAVMVTIPEPWSNSQNMDPKKRDFYQYYATMLEPWDGPASILFSDGDVMGAVLDRNGLRPSRYYITKDGRLILSS
;
A
#
# COMPACT_ATOMS: atom_id res chain seq x y z
N ASP A 1 10.16 -18.45 -19.53
CA ASP A 1 10.75 -17.11 -19.52
C ASP A 1 9.90 -16.12 -20.30
N LEU A 2 10.34 -14.87 -20.52
CA LEU A 2 9.53 -13.80 -21.12
C LEU A 2 9.12 -14.04 -22.58
N GLN A 3 9.62 -15.08 -23.24
CA GLN A 3 9.27 -15.45 -24.62
C GLN A 3 8.34 -16.67 -24.67
N ASP A 4 7.95 -17.18 -23.53
CA ASP A 4 7.02 -18.28 -23.41
C ASP A 4 5.61 -17.83 -23.80
N GLU A 5 4.95 -18.54 -24.70
CA GLU A 5 3.61 -18.18 -25.17
C GLU A 5 2.55 -18.29 -24.06
N ASP A 6 2.82 -19.10 -23.04
CA ASP A 6 1.96 -19.23 -21.85
C ASP A 6 2.19 -18.10 -20.81
N TYR A 7 3.21 -17.23 -21.04
CA TYR A 7 3.52 -16.11 -20.15
C TYR A 7 2.75 -14.85 -20.55
N GLU A 8 1.44 -14.95 -20.53
CA GLU A 8 0.54 -13.82 -20.79
C GLU A 8 -0.04 -13.27 -19.47
N SER A 9 -0.11 -11.96 -19.34
CA SER A 9 -0.71 -11.29 -18.19
C SER A 9 -1.38 -9.99 -18.60
N ALA A 10 -2.57 -9.75 -18.04
CA ALA A 10 -3.27 -8.47 -18.19
C ALA A 10 -2.63 -7.35 -17.35
N ILE A 11 -1.94 -7.70 -16.27
CA ILE A 11 -1.31 -6.76 -15.32
C ILE A 11 0.16 -7.13 -15.15
N GLY A 12 1.04 -6.14 -15.26
CA GLY A 12 2.46 -6.28 -14.96
C GLY A 12 2.94 -5.17 -14.04
N MET A 13 3.45 -5.53 -12.86
CA MET A 13 4.09 -4.60 -11.93
C MET A 13 5.58 -4.92 -11.85
N VAL A 14 6.44 -3.95 -12.16
CA VAL A 14 7.89 -4.16 -12.21
C VAL A 14 8.64 -3.04 -11.49
N HIS A 15 9.75 -3.40 -10.86
CA HIS A 15 10.66 -2.46 -10.22
C HIS A 15 12.12 -2.87 -10.46
N SER A 16 12.97 -1.91 -10.78
CA SER A 16 14.37 -2.18 -11.16
C SER A 16 15.32 -2.37 -9.97
N ARG A 17 14.86 -2.08 -8.74
CA ARG A 17 15.71 -2.07 -7.55
C ARG A 17 15.05 -2.73 -6.34
N PHE A 18 15.90 -3.13 -5.38
CA PHE A 18 15.51 -3.43 -4.01
C PHE A 18 15.13 -2.15 -3.25
N SER A 19 14.51 -2.31 -2.09
CA SER A 19 14.18 -1.18 -1.21
C SER A 19 15.39 -0.33 -0.87
N THR A 20 15.20 0.98 -0.91
CA THR A 20 16.24 1.97 -0.62
C THR A 20 16.67 1.90 0.85
N ASN A 21 17.93 2.26 1.13
CA ASN A 21 18.52 2.30 2.48
C ASN A 21 18.50 0.95 3.23
N THR A 22 18.43 -0.15 2.52
CA THR A 22 18.50 -1.51 3.09
C THR A 22 19.59 -2.33 2.41
N ALA A 23 20.12 -3.34 3.11
CA ALA A 23 20.97 -4.34 2.47
C ALA A 23 20.14 -5.12 1.43
N PRO A 24 20.61 -5.28 0.19
CA PRO A 24 19.88 -6.02 -0.83
C PRO A 24 19.61 -7.46 -0.41
N SER A 25 18.35 -7.88 -0.54
CA SER A 25 17.95 -9.27 -0.35
C SER A 25 16.64 -9.51 -1.11
N TRP A 26 16.36 -10.76 -1.45
CA TRP A 26 15.12 -11.11 -2.13
C TRP A 26 13.88 -10.73 -1.33
N ASN A 27 13.93 -10.76 -0.01
CA ASN A 27 12.82 -10.33 0.87
C ASN A 27 12.54 -8.83 0.81
N ARG A 28 13.42 -8.06 0.17
CA ARG A 28 13.30 -6.60 0.00
C ARG A 28 13.18 -6.20 -1.47
N ALA A 29 13.00 -7.17 -2.34
CA ALA A 29 12.73 -6.93 -3.75
C ALA A 29 11.25 -6.50 -3.93
N HIS A 30 11.02 -5.59 -4.88
CA HIS A 30 9.69 -5.25 -5.33
C HIS A 30 9.30 -6.06 -6.59
N PRO A 31 8.02 -6.23 -6.85
CA PRO A 31 6.87 -5.87 -6.01
C PRO A 31 6.78 -6.73 -4.75
N ASN A 32 6.14 -6.19 -3.71
CA ASN A 32 5.67 -6.97 -2.56
C ASN A 32 4.43 -7.79 -2.97
N ARG A 33 3.58 -8.22 -2.05
CA ARG A 33 2.36 -8.99 -2.41
C ARG A 33 1.33 -8.17 -3.14
N LEU A 34 1.03 -6.97 -2.62
CA LEU A 34 -0.01 -6.10 -3.12
C LEU A 34 0.54 -4.82 -3.73
N ILE A 35 1.71 -4.36 -3.27
CA ILE A 35 2.24 -3.05 -3.67
C ILE A 35 3.62 -3.09 -4.31
N LEU A 36 3.85 -2.06 -5.09
CA LEU A 36 5.13 -1.63 -5.59
C LEU A 36 5.31 -0.16 -5.23
N HIS A 37 6.47 0.19 -4.69
CA HIS A 37 6.72 1.49 -4.08
C HIS A 37 8.03 2.09 -4.57
N ASN A 38 7.98 3.36 -4.97
CA ASN A 38 9.17 4.16 -5.26
C ASN A 38 9.19 5.39 -4.33
N GLY A 39 10.03 5.36 -3.31
CA GLY A 39 10.16 6.43 -2.32
C GLY A 39 10.56 5.92 -0.95
N GLU A 40 10.14 6.64 0.07
CA GLU A 40 10.36 6.33 1.49
C GLU A 40 9.13 6.69 2.32
N ILE A 41 8.75 5.81 3.24
CA ILE A 41 7.70 6.08 4.22
C ILE A 41 8.37 6.58 5.49
N ASN A 42 8.40 7.89 5.69
CA ASN A 42 9.13 8.52 6.78
C ASN A 42 8.51 8.26 8.16
N THR A 43 7.21 7.99 8.21
CA THR A 43 6.46 7.70 9.45
C THR A 43 6.53 6.24 9.87
N ILE A 44 7.28 5.41 9.15
CA ILE A 44 7.28 3.94 9.28
C ILE A 44 7.46 3.44 10.72
N ARG A 45 8.35 4.03 11.50
CA ARG A 45 8.59 3.60 12.88
C ARG A 45 7.33 3.77 13.73
N GLY A 46 6.71 4.95 13.70
CA GLY A 46 5.48 5.22 14.43
C GLY A 46 4.32 4.35 13.95
N ASN A 47 4.19 4.13 12.65
CA ASN A 47 3.16 3.26 12.09
C ASN A 47 3.33 1.81 12.57
N ALA A 48 4.55 1.26 12.52
CA ALA A 48 4.83 -0.09 12.98
C ALA A 48 4.59 -0.24 14.49
N ASP A 49 5.05 0.70 15.30
CA ASP A 49 4.86 0.68 16.75
C ASP A 49 3.37 0.75 17.12
N THR A 50 2.59 1.57 16.42
CA THR A 50 1.15 1.66 16.66
C THR A 50 0.41 0.41 16.21
N MET A 51 0.80 -0.21 15.11
CA MET A 51 0.23 -1.49 14.69
C MET A 51 0.51 -2.59 15.72
N LEU A 52 1.74 -2.67 16.23
CA LEU A 52 2.08 -3.60 17.33
C LEU A 52 1.26 -3.36 18.60
N ALA A 53 1.09 -2.10 19.00
CA ALA A 53 0.28 -1.76 20.15
C ALA A 53 -1.20 -2.19 20.01
N ARG A 54 -1.72 -2.19 18.77
CA ARG A 54 -3.07 -2.66 18.47
C ARG A 54 -3.23 -4.17 18.54
N GLU A 55 -2.15 -4.94 18.39
CA GLU A 55 -2.21 -6.41 18.35
C GLU A 55 -2.81 -7.02 19.63
N GLU A 56 -2.70 -6.35 20.77
CA GLU A 56 -3.34 -6.78 22.01
C GLU A 56 -4.87 -6.77 21.96
N THR A 57 -5.45 -5.92 21.11
CA THR A 57 -6.90 -5.71 21.01
C THR A 57 -7.47 -6.03 19.65
N ILE A 58 -6.60 -6.26 18.66
CA ILE A 58 -7.02 -6.53 17.28
C ILE A 58 -7.66 -7.93 17.19
N GLY A 59 -8.77 -8.00 16.54
CA GLY A 59 -9.48 -9.25 16.30
C GLY A 59 -9.97 -9.33 14.86
N SER A 60 -10.23 -10.54 14.41
CA SER A 60 -10.80 -10.79 13.09
C SER A 60 -11.93 -11.80 13.17
N GLN A 61 -13.09 -11.44 12.66
CA GLN A 61 -14.19 -12.39 12.52
C GLN A 61 -13.97 -13.35 11.36
N VAL A 62 -13.15 -13.00 10.39
CA VAL A 62 -12.78 -13.81 9.24
C VAL A 62 -11.71 -14.83 9.64
N LEU A 63 -10.64 -14.38 10.24
CA LEU A 63 -9.46 -15.20 10.58
C LEU A 63 -9.62 -15.98 11.89
N LYS A 64 -10.45 -15.51 12.81
CA LYS A 64 -10.78 -16.20 14.08
C LYS A 64 -9.53 -16.76 14.79
N ASP A 65 -9.47 -18.08 14.96
CA ASP A 65 -8.37 -18.77 15.64
C ASP A 65 -7.04 -18.70 14.88
N ASP A 66 -7.08 -18.41 13.57
CA ASP A 66 -5.88 -18.24 12.76
C ASP A 66 -5.14 -16.91 13.02
N MET A 67 -5.77 -15.98 13.77
CA MET A 67 -5.11 -14.74 14.18
C MET A 67 -3.75 -14.99 14.86
N THR A 68 -3.65 -16.02 15.67
CA THR A 68 -2.39 -16.36 16.37
C THR A 68 -1.25 -16.74 15.44
N LYS A 69 -1.55 -17.14 14.19
CA LYS A 69 -0.56 -17.54 13.20
C LYS A 69 0.00 -16.36 12.42
N ILE A 70 -0.72 -15.23 12.39
CA ILE A 70 -0.34 -14.05 11.61
C ILE A 70 0.21 -12.91 12.45
N LEU A 71 0.18 -13.03 13.78
CA LEU A 71 0.80 -12.05 14.66
C LEU A 71 2.30 -12.33 14.83
N PRO A 72 3.15 -11.30 14.83
CA PRO A 72 2.82 -9.90 14.57
C PRO A 72 2.44 -9.63 13.11
N VAL A 73 1.46 -8.73 12.89
CA VAL A 73 1.04 -8.34 11.53
C VAL A 73 2.19 -7.72 10.75
N ILE A 74 2.95 -6.86 11.41
CA ILE A 74 4.07 -6.14 10.81
C ILE A 74 5.38 -6.91 11.00
N ASN A 75 6.01 -7.31 9.90
CA ASN A 75 7.38 -7.82 9.93
C ASN A 75 8.37 -6.66 10.07
N GLN A 76 8.81 -6.37 11.30
CA GLN A 76 9.77 -5.29 11.61
C GLN A 76 11.14 -5.46 10.93
N GLY A 77 11.49 -6.65 10.48
CA GLY A 77 12.71 -6.91 9.69
C GLY A 77 12.57 -6.56 8.20
N GLY A 78 11.36 -6.22 7.76
CA GLY A 78 11.08 -5.82 6.39
C GLY A 78 11.55 -4.41 6.05
N SER A 79 11.33 -4.02 4.79
CA SER A 79 11.45 -2.62 4.37
C SER A 79 10.19 -1.82 4.78
N ASP A 80 10.25 -0.51 4.66
CA ASP A 80 9.10 0.37 4.89
C ASP A 80 7.88 -0.03 4.04
N SER A 81 8.12 -0.29 2.75
CA SER A 81 7.07 -0.75 1.84
C SER A 81 6.56 -2.16 2.17
N ALA A 82 7.43 -3.07 2.63
CA ALA A 82 6.99 -4.40 3.07
C ALA A 82 6.12 -4.33 4.33
N MET A 83 6.42 -3.41 5.25
CA MET A 83 5.58 -3.18 6.43
C MET A 83 4.21 -2.60 6.05
N LEU A 84 4.16 -1.64 5.10
CA LEU A 84 2.89 -1.15 4.54
C LEU A 84 2.11 -2.27 3.87
N ASP A 85 2.79 -3.08 3.06
CA ASP A 85 2.19 -4.23 2.38
C ASP A 85 1.55 -5.22 3.37
N ASN A 86 2.22 -5.50 4.50
CA ASN A 86 1.66 -6.33 5.57
C ASN A 86 0.37 -5.73 6.16
N ALA A 87 0.34 -4.42 6.41
CA ALA A 87 -0.84 -3.75 6.92
C ALA A 87 -2.01 -3.80 5.92
N LEU A 88 -1.74 -3.57 4.64
CA LEU A 88 -2.72 -3.67 3.57
C LEU A 88 -3.24 -5.10 3.40
N GLU A 89 -2.34 -6.09 3.37
CA GLU A 89 -2.71 -7.50 3.29
C GLU A 89 -3.64 -7.90 4.44
N PHE A 90 -3.32 -7.48 5.67
CA PHE A 90 -4.17 -7.75 6.82
C PHE A 90 -5.58 -7.15 6.66
N MET A 91 -5.69 -5.91 6.18
CA MET A 91 -6.99 -5.28 5.94
C MET A 91 -7.78 -5.99 4.83
N VAL A 92 -7.13 -6.35 3.73
CA VAL A 92 -7.76 -7.08 2.62
C VAL A 92 -8.22 -8.47 3.05
N MET A 93 -7.42 -9.21 3.80
CA MET A 93 -7.80 -10.51 4.36
C MET A 93 -9.00 -10.42 5.32
N ASN A 94 -9.24 -9.26 5.90
CA ASN A 94 -10.43 -8.98 6.72
C ASN A 94 -11.63 -8.45 5.93
N GLY A 95 -11.56 -8.47 4.60
CA GLY A 95 -12.66 -8.14 3.70
C GLY A 95 -12.74 -6.66 3.29
N MET A 96 -11.70 -5.88 3.53
CA MET A 96 -11.61 -4.52 2.98
C MET A 96 -11.13 -4.57 1.53
N ASP A 97 -11.78 -3.83 0.64
CA ASP A 97 -11.30 -3.68 -0.74
C ASP A 97 -9.92 -3.00 -0.76
N LEU A 98 -9.01 -3.49 -1.59
CA LEU A 98 -7.64 -2.97 -1.65
C LEU A 98 -7.57 -1.46 -1.94
N PRO A 99 -8.35 -0.89 -2.89
CA PRO A 99 -8.37 0.57 -3.07
C PRO A 99 -8.78 1.33 -1.81
N LEU A 100 -9.74 0.81 -1.05
CA LEU A 100 -10.17 1.42 0.21
C LEU A 100 -9.05 1.34 1.26
N ALA A 101 -8.42 0.18 1.42
CA ALA A 101 -7.28 0.01 2.33
C ALA A 101 -6.14 0.99 2.03
N VAL A 102 -5.82 1.18 0.74
CA VAL A 102 -4.82 2.17 0.29
C VAL A 102 -5.26 3.60 0.62
N MET A 103 -6.51 3.98 0.38
CA MET A 103 -7.02 5.32 0.70
C MET A 103 -7.01 5.62 2.19
N VAL A 104 -7.21 4.61 3.02
CA VAL A 104 -7.20 4.75 4.49
C VAL A 104 -5.79 4.89 5.03
N THR A 105 -4.84 4.13 4.47
CA THR A 105 -3.43 4.18 4.90
C THR A 105 -2.69 5.41 4.38
N ILE A 106 -3.03 5.87 3.18
CA ILE A 106 -2.38 7.01 2.51
C ILE A 106 -3.45 8.06 2.16
N PRO A 107 -4.06 8.69 3.18
CA PRO A 107 -5.13 9.65 2.96
C PRO A 107 -4.58 10.95 2.35
N GLU A 108 -5.37 11.57 1.49
CA GLU A 108 -5.10 12.94 1.05
C GLU A 108 -5.11 13.92 2.25
N PRO A 109 -4.43 15.08 2.14
CA PRO A 109 -4.50 16.14 3.16
C PRO A 109 -5.91 16.73 3.19
N TRP A 110 -6.75 16.25 4.09
CA TRP A 110 -8.18 16.58 4.14
C TRP A 110 -8.53 17.68 5.14
N SER A 111 -7.82 17.79 6.27
CA SER A 111 -8.21 18.64 7.39
C SER A 111 -8.21 20.14 7.04
N ASN A 112 -7.24 20.59 6.25
CA ASN A 112 -7.07 21.99 5.87
C ASN A 112 -7.47 22.28 4.41
N SER A 113 -8.04 21.33 3.70
CA SER A 113 -8.45 21.51 2.31
C SER A 113 -9.78 22.26 2.22
N GLN A 114 -9.75 23.48 1.69
CA GLN A 114 -10.95 24.30 1.54
C GLN A 114 -11.87 23.85 0.40
N ASN A 115 -11.31 23.18 -0.60
CA ASN A 115 -12.02 22.80 -1.83
C ASN A 115 -12.39 21.31 -1.91
N MET A 116 -12.19 20.54 -0.84
CA MET A 116 -12.55 19.14 -0.83
C MET A 116 -14.05 18.95 -0.67
N ASP A 117 -14.61 18.03 -1.44
CA ASP A 117 -16.02 17.61 -1.29
C ASP A 117 -16.31 17.23 0.17
N PRO A 118 -17.40 17.72 0.77
CA PRO A 118 -17.74 17.44 2.16
C PRO A 118 -17.84 15.94 2.48
N LYS A 119 -18.41 15.12 1.59
CA LYS A 119 -18.51 13.66 1.79
C LYS A 119 -17.14 12.99 1.82
N LYS A 120 -16.24 13.46 0.96
CA LYS A 120 -14.86 12.97 0.93
C LYS A 120 -14.10 13.36 2.21
N ARG A 121 -14.36 14.55 2.74
CA ARG A 121 -13.81 15.00 4.03
C ARG A 121 -14.33 14.15 5.18
N ASP A 122 -15.63 13.91 5.24
CA ASP A 122 -16.27 13.08 6.26
C ASP A 122 -15.71 11.64 6.23
N PHE A 123 -15.50 11.11 5.03
CA PHE A 123 -14.85 9.82 4.82
C PHE A 123 -13.47 9.77 5.46
N TYR A 124 -12.58 10.70 5.14
CA TYR A 124 -11.23 10.72 5.72
C TYR A 124 -11.25 11.00 7.23
N GLN A 125 -12.14 11.87 7.70
CA GLN A 125 -12.30 12.14 9.12
C GLN A 125 -12.72 10.89 9.90
N TYR A 126 -13.63 10.10 9.35
CA TYR A 126 -14.05 8.83 9.94
C TYR A 126 -12.87 7.86 10.04
N TYR A 127 -12.18 7.61 8.95
CA TYR A 127 -11.08 6.64 8.95
C TYR A 127 -9.84 7.11 9.72
N ALA A 128 -9.63 8.41 9.86
CA ALA A 128 -8.55 8.94 10.71
C ALA A 128 -8.70 8.61 12.20
N THR A 129 -9.89 8.18 12.64
CA THR A 129 -10.10 7.65 13.99
C THR A 129 -9.62 6.22 14.17
N MET A 130 -9.39 5.50 13.08
CA MET A 130 -9.06 4.07 13.06
C MET A 130 -7.58 3.81 12.79
N LEU A 131 -6.96 4.61 11.93
CA LEU A 131 -5.60 4.39 11.48
C LEU A 131 -4.84 5.71 11.27
N GLU A 132 -3.59 5.73 11.72
CA GLU A 132 -2.66 6.83 11.45
C GLU A 132 -2.21 6.79 9.98
N PRO A 133 -2.04 7.95 9.33
CA PRO A 133 -1.54 8.00 7.96
C PRO A 133 -0.10 7.48 7.87
N TRP A 134 0.18 6.75 6.80
CA TRP A 134 1.51 6.37 6.39
C TRP A 134 2.00 7.44 5.41
N ASP A 135 3.07 8.15 5.75
CA ASP A 135 3.48 9.36 5.05
C ASP A 135 4.98 9.35 4.73
N GLY A 136 5.31 9.97 3.61
CA GLY A 136 6.65 10.13 3.06
C GLY A 136 6.58 10.29 1.54
N PRO A 137 7.65 10.78 0.88
CA PRO A 137 7.67 10.98 -0.57
C PRO A 137 7.62 9.64 -1.30
N ALA A 138 6.48 9.30 -1.86
CA ALA A 138 6.25 7.99 -2.47
C ALA A 138 5.30 8.02 -3.67
N SER A 139 5.60 7.18 -4.64
CA SER A 139 4.65 6.73 -5.66
C SER A 139 4.38 5.25 -5.41
N ILE A 140 3.12 4.91 -5.22
CA ILE A 140 2.70 3.57 -4.83
C ILE A 140 1.72 3.04 -5.87
N LEU A 141 2.06 1.89 -6.42
CA LEU A 141 1.19 1.11 -7.30
C LEU A 141 0.73 -0.12 -6.52
N PHE A 142 -0.50 -0.55 -6.77
CA PHE A 142 -1.07 -1.69 -6.07
C PHE A 142 -1.93 -2.55 -6.98
N SER A 143 -2.01 -3.83 -6.67
CA SER A 143 -2.90 -4.77 -7.35
C SER A 143 -3.16 -5.99 -6.45
N ASP A 144 -4.37 -6.53 -6.54
CA ASP A 144 -4.76 -7.82 -5.96
C ASP A 144 -4.94 -8.92 -7.03
N GLY A 145 -4.62 -8.59 -8.29
CA GLY A 145 -4.79 -9.47 -9.44
C GLY A 145 -6.01 -9.11 -10.30
N ASP A 146 -7.06 -8.57 -9.71
CA ASP A 146 -8.28 -8.16 -10.41
C ASP A 146 -8.33 -6.65 -10.64
N VAL A 147 -7.82 -5.88 -9.68
CA VAL A 147 -7.77 -4.42 -9.72
C VAL A 147 -6.31 -3.97 -9.74
N MET A 148 -6.02 -2.96 -10.53
CA MET A 148 -4.76 -2.24 -10.51
C MET A 148 -5.02 -0.76 -10.24
N GLY A 149 -4.25 -0.19 -9.33
CA GLY A 149 -4.34 1.22 -8.99
C GLY A 149 -3.01 1.86 -8.70
N ALA A 150 -3.04 3.18 -8.57
CA ALA A 150 -1.90 3.97 -8.17
C ALA A 150 -2.34 5.13 -7.28
N VAL A 151 -1.52 5.45 -6.30
CA VAL A 151 -1.71 6.60 -5.42
C VAL A 151 -0.39 7.35 -5.29
N LEU A 152 -0.48 8.67 -5.28
CA LEU A 152 0.63 9.52 -4.87
C LEU A 152 0.72 9.50 -3.34
N ASP A 153 1.88 9.88 -2.82
CA ASP A 153 2.00 10.14 -1.40
C ASP A 153 1.03 11.25 -0.95
N ARG A 154 0.79 11.33 0.33
CA ARG A 154 -0.18 12.25 0.94
C ARG A 154 -0.02 13.70 0.48
N ASN A 155 1.19 14.15 0.26
CA ASN A 155 1.51 15.53 -0.13
C ASN A 155 1.84 15.69 -1.62
N GLY A 156 1.81 14.60 -2.39
CA GLY A 156 2.11 14.59 -3.81
C GLY A 156 3.56 14.98 -4.13
N LEU A 157 4.50 14.59 -3.27
CA LEU A 157 5.92 14.97 -3.39
C LEU A 157 6.62 14.21 -4.51
N ARG A 158 6.29 12.93 -4.68
CA ARG A 158 6.84 12.12 -5.76
C ARG A 158 5.87 12.09 -6.94
N PRO A 159 6.31 12.54 -8.14
CA PRO A 159 5.43 12.55 -9.31
C PRO A 159 5.24 11.14 -9.87
N SER A 160 4.11 10.93 -10.51
CA SER A 160 3.85 9.80 -11.38
C SER A 160 3.26 10.27 -12.70
N ARG A 161 3.54 9.53 -13.77
CA ARG A 161 2.99 9.77 -15.11
C ARG A 161 2.29 8.53 -15.62
N TYR A 162 1.23 8.74 -16.35
CA TYR A 162 0.55 7.64 -17.04
C TYR A 162 0.28 7.97 -18.48
N TYR A 163 0.18 6.92 -19.30
CA TYR A 163 -0.21 6.98 -20.69
C TYR A 163 -1.30 5.94 -20.94
N ILE A 164 -2.26 6.31 -21.76
CA ILE A 164 -3.25 5.38 -22.28
C ILE A 164 -2.96 5.29 -23.79
N THR A 165 -2.60 4.11 -24.25
CA THR A 165 -2.29 3.85 -25.65
C THR A 165 -3.58 3.75 -26.47
N LYS A 166 -3.48 3.86 -27.80
CA LYS A 166 -4.64 3.78 -28.71
C LYS A 166 -5.29 2.40 -28.71
N ASP A 167 -4.55 1.36 -28.37
CA ASP A 167 -5.01 -0.03 -28.21
C ASP A 167 -5.51 -0.35 -26.80
N GLY A 168 -5.66 0.67 -25.94
CA GLY A 168 -6.31 0.53 -24.63
C GLY A 168 -5.39 0.09 -23.49
N ARG A 169 -4.06 0.10 -23.66
CA ARG A 169 -3.13 -0.21 -22.56
C ARG A 169 -2.89 1.02 -21.69
N LEU A 170 -2.90 0.81 -20.37
CA LEU A 170 -2.48 1.79 -19.39
C LEU A 170 -1.04 1.51 -18.96
N ILE A 171 -0.17 2.50 -19.08
CA ILE A 171 1.23 2.44 -18.63
C ILE A 171 1.43 3.55 -17.61
N LEU A 172 1.87 3.19 -16.41
CA LEU A 172 2.16 4.14 -15.33
C LEU A 172 3.59 3.96 -14.84
N SER A 173 4.28 5.06 -14.61
CA SER A 173 5.65 5.09 -14.10
C SER A 173 5.86 6.32 -13.22
N SER A 174 6.72 6.18 -12.23
CA SER A 174 7.20 7.28 -11.39
C SER A 174 8.53 7.83 -11.90
#